data_830ea99b22e59a4798f12b1a8a62ee9c
#
_entry.id   830ea99b22e59a4798f12b1a8a62ee9c
#
_cell.length_a   1.000
_cell.length_b   1.000
_cell.length_c   1.000
_cell.angle_alpha   90.00
_cell.angle_beta   90.00
_cell.angle_gamma   90.00
#
_symmetry.space_group_name_H-M   'P 1'
#
loop_
_entity.id
_entity.type
_entity.pdbx_description
1 polymer ?
#
loop_
_entity_poly.entity_id
_entity_poly.type
_entity_poly.pdbx_seq_one_letter_code
_entity_poly.pdbx_strand_id
1 'polypeptide(L)'
;SAAEIGPETDAQQVAAYTVAALARYETNPAEAIAMLNKLLGPRPVPKRDEQFLADRFRGRQYLMRSYFMGATPENNYQPDMPYTVEVKTNAYTYQEEGYARFMITCGGADSPRPMTVRQKASTGEWFLWDYKGLLSGIKTPAADDPWA
;
A
#
# COMPACT_ATOMS: atom_id res chain seq x y z
N SER A 1 10.53 9.73 2.04
CA SER A 1 11.68 8.86 2.34
C SER A 1 11.51 8.16 3.68
N ALA A 2 12.32 7.14 3.91
CA ALA A 2 12.29 6.41 5.18
C ALA A 2 12.56 7.31 6.38
N ALA A 3 13.38 8.34 6.21
CA ALA A 3 13.71 9.29 7.29
C ALA A 3 12.50 10.14 7.72
N GLU A 4 11.51 10.27 6.85
CA GLU A 4 10.29 11.05 7.13
C GLU A 4 9.25 10.24 7.91
N ILE A 5 9.40 8.92 7.98
CA ILE A 5 8.48 8.04 8.69
C ILE A 5 8.94 7.94 10.14
N GLY A 6 8.15 8.50 11.05
CA GLY A 6 8.38 8.43 12.48
C GLY A 6 7.32 7.61 13.20
N PRO A 7 7.35 7.60 14.53
CA PRO A 7 6.30 6.97 15.33
C PRO A 7 4.93 7.53 14.94
N GLU A 8 3.93 6.65 14.78
CA GLU A 8 2.62 7.08 14.32
C GLU A 8 1.52 6.57 15.24
N THR A 9 0.70 7.51 15.74
CA THR A 9 -0.45 7.19 16.60
C THR A 9 -1.77 7.18 15.84
N ASP A 10 -1.77 7.54 14.55
CA ASP A 10 -2.96 7.51 13.69
C ASP A 10 -2.87 6.30 12.75
N ALA A 11 -3.76 5.33 12.96
CA ALA A 11 -3.81 4.10 12.18
C ALA A 11 -4.02 4.38 10.68
N GLN A 12 -4.88 5.35 10.33
CA GLN A 12 -5.14 5.68 8.92
C GLN A 12 -3.91 6.26 8.23
N GLN A 13 -3.09 7.01 8.96
CA GLN A 13 -1.87 7.58 8.43
C GLN A 13 -0.87 6.48 8.06
N VAL A 14 -0.79 5.40 8.85
CA VAL A 14 0.04 4.24 8.52
C VAL A 14 -0.42 3.62 7.20
N ALA A 15 -1.73 3.52 6.99
CA ALA A 15 -2.29 2.99 5.74
C ALA A 15 -1.85 3.84 4.54
N ALA A 16 -1.96 5.15 4.65
CA ALA A 16 -1.55 6.07 3.58
C ALA A 16 -0.03 5.97 3.31
N TYR A 17 0.78 5.93 4.36
CA TYR A 17 2.22 5.76 4.22
C TYR A 17 2.58 4.41 3.57
N THR A 18 1.81 3.37 3.83
CA THR A 18 2.03 2.05 3.21
C THR A 18 1.91 2.14 1.69
N VAL A 19 0.87 2.80 1.20
CA VAL A 19 0.70 3.00 -0.25
C VAL A 19 1.87 3.79 -0.82
N ALA A 20 2.27 4.87 -0.16
CA ALA A 20 3.39 5.70 -0.60
C ALA A 20 4.71 4.90 -0.62
N ALA A 21 4.95 4.08 0.40
CA ALA A 21 6.16 3.24 0.49
C ALA A 21 6.21 2.22 -0.65
N LEU A 22 5.11 1.51 -0.89
CA LEU A 22 5.03 0.54 -1.98
C LEU A 22 5.15 1.22 -3.34
N ALA A 23 4.55 2.41 -3.50
CA ALA A 23 4.65 3.16 -4.74
C ALA A 23 6.10 3.59 -5.05
N ARG A 24 6.90 3.81 -4.03
CA ARG A 24 8.32 4.14 -4.19
C ARG A 24 9.11 3.02 -4.86
N TYR A 25 8.61 1.80 -4.84
CA TYR A 25 9.26 0.65 -5.47
C TYR A 25 9.48 0.86 -6.97
N GLU A 26 8.59 1.58 -7.64
CA GLU A 26 8.69 1.86 -9.07
C GLU A 26 9.99 2.59 -9.44
N THR A 27 10.43 3.51 -8.58
CA THR A 27 11.60 4.35 -8.85
C THR A 27 12.82 4.00 -8.02
N ASN A 28 12.63 3.43 -6.83
CA ASN A 28 13.73 3.10 -5.91
C ASN A 28 13.34 1.95 -5.00
N PRO A 29 13.55 0.69 -5.45
CA PRO A 29 13.19 -0.48 -4.64
C PRO A 29 13.83 -0.51 -3.26
N ALA A 30 15.11 -0.12 -3.15
CA ALA A 30 15.82 -0.12 -1.86
C ALA A 30 15.18 0.86 -0.87
N GLU A 31 14.82 2.05 -1.34
CA GLU A 31 14.14 3.04 -0.49
C GLU A 31 12.74 2.56 -0.09
N ALA A 32 12.02 1.90 -1.00
CA ALA A 32 10.72 1.32 -0.69
C ALA A 32 10.83 0.30 0.45
N ILE A 33 11.81 -0.59 0.41
CA ILE A 33 12.05 -1.57 1.47
C ILE A 33 12.40 -0.85 2.79
N ALA A 34 13.23 0.18 2.75
CA ALA A 34 13.59 0.95 3.94
C ALA A 34 12.35 1.61 4.57
N MET A 35 11.46 2.17 3.74
CA MET A 35 10.20 2.75 4.20
C MET A 35 9.30 1.69 4.82
N LEU A 36 9.15 0.53 4.17
CA LEU A 36 8.36 -0.57 4.70
C LEU A 36 8.90 -1.06 6.04
N ASN A 37 10.23 -1.14 6.18
CA ASN A 37 10.86 -1.56 7.45
C ASN A 37 10.50 -0.61 8.59
N LYS A 38 10.43 0.69 8.32
CA LYS A 38 9.97 1.67 9.33
C LYS A 38 8.52 1.43 9.72
N LEU A 39 7.66 1.18 8.73
CA LEU A 39 6.23 0.96 8.97
C LEU A 39 5.96 -0.36 9.68
N LEU A 40 6.71 -1.41 9.35
CA LEU A 40 6.58 -2.72 9.99
C LEU A 40 7.14 -2.74 11.41
N GLY A 41 8.09 -1.84 11.72
CA GLY A 41 8.63 -1.67 13.06
C GLY A 41 9.35 -2.91 13.57
N PRO A 42 8.79 -3.61 14.58
CA PRO A 42 9.47 -4.75 15.21
C PRO A 42 9.76 -5.93 14.28
N ARG A 43 9.08 -6.03 13.15
CA ARG A 43 9.21 -7.15 12.21
C ARG A 43 9.54 -6.64 10.81
N PRO A 44 10.82 -6.36 10.51
CA PRO A 44 11.20 -5.87 9.18
C PRO A 44 10.91 -6.90 8.08
N VAL A 45 10.93 -6.45 6.83
CA VAL A 45 10.67 -7.28 5.66
C VAL A 45 11.65 -8.47 5.66
N PRO A 46 11.16 -9.72 5.72
CA PRO A 46 12.03 -10.87 5.57
C PRO A 46 12.45 -11.06 4.11
N LYS A 47 13.52 -11.80 3.88
CA LYS A 47 14.05 -12.01 2.51
C LYS A 47 13.02 -12.60 1.55
N ARG A 48 12.20 -13.53 2.01
CA ARG A 48 11.15 -14.14 1.18
C ARG A 48 10.13 -13.08 0.71
N ASP A 49 9.86 -12.07 1.54
CA ASP A 49 8.93 -11.00 1.18
C ASP A 49 9.59 -9.98 0.27
N GLU A 50 10.90 -9.74 0.41
CA GLU A 50 11.64 -8.95 -0.57
C GLU A 50 11.56 -9.60 -1.96
N GLN A 51 11.73 -10.93 -2.02
CA GLN A 51 11.60 -11.68 -3.27
C GLN A 51 10.17 -11.63 -3.81
N PHE A 52 9.19 -11.77 -2.92
CA PHE A 52 7.77 -11.64 -3.30
C PHE A 52 7.50 -10.27 -3.94
N LEU A 53 8.00 -9.20 -3.35
CA LEU A 53 7.84 -7.84 -3.89
C LEU A 53 8.50 -7.71 -5.26
N ALA A 54 9.74 -8.20 -5.40
CA ALA A 54 10.45 -8.16 -6.67
C ALA A 54 9.68 -8.89 -7.77
N ASP A 55 9.16 -10.05 -7.46
CA ASP A 55 8.38 -10.85 -8.41
C ASP A 55 7.06 -10.18 -8.77
N ARG A 56 6.39 -9.59 -7.77
CA ARG A 56 5.09 -8.95 -7.96
C ARG A 56 5.20 -7.70 -8.83
N PHE A 57 6.24 -6.89 -8.64
CA PHE A 57 6.43 -5.66 -9.39
C PHE A 57 7.09 -5.87 -10.76
N ARG A 58 7.66 -7.03 -11.01
CA ARG A 58 8.31 -7.29 -12.30
C ARG A 58 7.31 -7.20 -13.45
N GLY A 59 7.54 -6.25 -14.37
CA GLY A 59 6.61 -5.98 -15.46
C GLY A 59 5.32 -5.31 -15.04
N ARG A 60 5.19 -4.91 -13.77
CA ARG A 60 3.99 -4.30 -13.23
C ARG A 60 4.35 -3.07 -12.38
N GLN A 61 5.29 -2.25 -12.85
CA GLN A 61 5.72 -1.06 -12.11
C GLN A 61 4.58 -0.08 -11.85
N TYR A 62 3.55 -0.09 -12.71
CA TYR A 62 2.35 0.74 -12.57
C TYR A 62 1.47 0.39 -11.36
N LEU A 63 1.66 -0.78 -10.75
CA LEU A 63 0.70 -1.42 -9.86
C LEU A 63 0.20 -0.47 -8.76
N MET A 64 1.10 0.18 -8.04
CA MET A 64 0.71 1.03 -6.92
C MET A 64 0.13 2.39 -7.33
N ARG A 65 0.37 2.83 -8.57
CA ARG A 65 -0.27 4.05 -9.07
C ARG A 65 -1.79 3.92 -9.11
N SER A 66 -2.29 2.69 -9.22
CA SER A 66 -3.72 2.40 -9.21
C SER A 66 -4.44 2.83 -7.93
N TYR A 67 -3.71 3.06 -6.85
CA TYR A 67 -4.26 3.48 -5.56
C TYR A 67 -4.32 5.00 -5.40
N PHE A 68 -3.73 5.77 -6.30
CA PHE A 68 -3.86 7.22 -6.26
C PHE A 68 -5.10 7.66 -7.05
N MET A 69 -5.83 8.63 -6.48
CA MET A 69 -7.10 9.08 -7.06
C MET A 69 -6.91 9.56 -8.51
N GLY A 70 -7.86 9.19 -9.36
CA GLY A 70 -7.85 9.53 -10.77
C GLY A 70 -7.13 8.55 -11.68
N ALA A 71 -6.30 7.66 -11.14
CA ALA A 71 -5.59 6.65 -11.94
C ALA A 71 -6.55 5.52 -12.31
N THR A 72 -6.60 5.20 -13.60
CA THR A 72 -7.45 4.12 -14.16
C THR A 72 -6.65 3.35 -15.22
N PRO A 73 -7.07 2.12 -15.56
CA PRO A 73 -6.44 1.39 -16.65
C PRO A 73 -6.48 2.17 -17.98
N GLU A 74 -7.58 2.89 -18.23
CA GLU A 74 -7.81 3.62 -19.47
C GLU A 74 -6.86 4.82 -19.63
N ASN A 75 -6.42 5.42 -18.53
CA ASN A 75 -5.45 6.54 -18.58
C ASN A 75 -4.03 6.09 -18.21
N ASN A 76 -3.75 4.78 -18.28
CA ASN A 76 -2.46 4.18 -17.95
C ASN A 76 -1.99 4.49 -16.54
N TYR A 77 -2.97 4.52 -15.62
CA TYR A 77 -2.76 4.82 -14.20
C TYR A 77 -2.03 6.15 -13.97
N GLN A 78 -2.50 7.17 -14.66
CA GLN A 78 -2.04 8.54 -14.47
C GLN A 78 -2.87 9.22 -13.38
N PRO A 79 -2.31 9.43 -12.17
CA PRO A 79 -3.08 10.02 -11.07
C PRO A 79 -3.34 11.50 -11.27
N ASP A 80 -4.39 11.99 -10.60
CA ASP A 80 -4.60 13.43 -10.46
C ASP A 80 -3.57 14.01 -9.47
N MET A 81 -3.22 15.28 -9.67
CA MET A 81 -2.35 16.01 -8.76
C MET A 81 -3.16 16.90 -7.83
N PRO A 82 -2.82 16.99 -6.55
CA PRO A 82 -1.76 16.23 -5.85
C PRO A 82 -2.16 14.77 -5.64
N TYR A 83 -1.17 13.90 -5.49
CA TYR A 83 -1.42 12.47 -5.26
C TYR A 83 -2.19 12.27 -3.95
N THR A 84 -3.32 11.59 -4.04
CA THR A 84 -4.24 11.38 -2.93
C THR A 84 -4.63 9.91 -2.85
N VAL A 85 -4.62 9.37 -1.64
CA VAL A 85 -5.03 7.99 -1.35
C VAL A 85 -6.30 8.04 -0.51
N GLU A 86 -7.33 7.28 -0.91
CA GLU A 86 -8.57 7.19 -0.14
C GLU A 86 -8.55 5.95 0.74
N VAL A 87 -8.45 6.17 2.04
CA VAL A 87 -8.46 5.11 3.06
C VAL A 87 -9.87 5.03 3.65
N LYS A 88 -10.55 3.92 3.42
CA LYS A 88 -11.94 3.74 3.87
C LYS A 88 -12.03 2.90 5.14
N THR A 89 -12.97 3.27 5.98
CA THR A 89 -13.37 2.49 7.16
C THR A 89 -14.74 1.87 6.94
N ASN A 90 -15.06 0.84 7.70
CA ASN A 90 -16.39 0.23 7.74
C ASN A 90 -16.65 -0.35 9.13
N ALA A 91 -17.76 -1.08 9.30
CA ALA A 91 -18.12 -1.65 10.60
C ALA A 91 -17.09 -2.66 11.13
N TYR A 92 -16.21 -3.18 10.27
CA TYR A 92 -15.23 -4.21 10.64
C TYR A 92 -13.83 -3.67 10.87
N THR A 93 -13.60 -2.38 10.65
CA THR A 93 -12.25 -1.77 10.73
C THR A 93 -11.57 -2.08 12.07
N TYR A 94 -12.27 -1.88 13.18
CA TYR A 94 -11.72 -2.07 14.53
C TYR A 94 -12.34 -3.28 15.24
N GLN A 95 -12.83 -4.26 14.50
CA GLN A 95 -13.49 -5.44 15.06
C GLN A 95 -12.58 -6.26 15.95
N GLU A 96 -11.31 -6.39 15.58
CA GLU A 96 -10.31 -7.13 16.35
C GLU A 96 -9.47 -6.17 17.16
N GLU A 97 -9.45 -6.35 18.48
CA GLU A 97 -8.69 -5.47 19.38
C GLU A 97 -7.20 -5.47 19.02
N GLY A 98 -6.61 -4.28 18.94
CA GLY A 98 -5.21 -4.11 18.60
C GLY A 98 -4.93 -4.12 17.10
N TYR A 99 -5.96 -4.23 16.26
CA TYR A 99 -5.81 -4.21 14.80
C TYR A 99 -6.79 -3.22 14.18
N ALA A 100 -6.41 -2.68 13.02
CA ALA A 100 -7.33 -1.91 12.20
C ALA A 100 -7.21 -2.41 10.75
N ARG A 101 -8.35 -2.80 10.17
CA ARG A 101 -8.42 -3.26 8.79
C ARG A 101 -9.07 -2.18 7.95
N PHE A 102 -8.28 -1.61 7.05
CA PHE A 102 -8.74 -0.56 6.14
C PHE A 102 -8.96 -1.11 4.74
N MET A 103 -9.80 -0.41 4.00
CA MET A 103 -10.06 -0.68 2.59
C MET A 103 -9.55 0.52 1.79
N ILE A 104 -8.66 0.26 0.84
CA ILE A 104 -8.05 1.32 0.03
C ILE A 104 -8.70 1.34 -1.34
N THR A 105 -9.22 2.48 -1.73
CA THR A 105 -9.82 2.67 -3.07
C THR A 105 -8.77 2.44 -4.14
N CYS A 106 -9.13 1.70 -5.18
CA CYS A 106 -8.21 1.29 -6.24
C CYS A 106 -8.89 1.41 -7.60
N GLY A 107 -8.31 2.21 -8.50
CA GLY A 107 -8.83 2.37 -9.86
C GLY A 107 -8.64 1.15 -10.75
N GLY A 108 -7.82 0.19 -10.33
CA GLY A 108 -7.54 -1.04 -11.06
C GLY A 108 -8.26 -2.26 -10.54
N ALA A 109 -9.19 -2.12 -9.60
CA ALA A 109 -9.93 -3.22 -9.00
C ALA A 109 -11.42 -2.88 -8.91
N ASP A 110 -12.27 -3.92 -8.90
CA ASP A 110 -13.72 -3.73 -8.84
C ASP A 110 -14.20 -3.31 -7.45
N SER A 111 -13.39 -3.54 -6.43
CA SER A 111 -13.70 -3.16 -5.05
C SER A 111 -12.43 -2.66 -4.35
N PRO A 112 -12.57 -1.88 -3.25
CA PRO A 112 -11.41 -1.47 -2.47
C PRO A 112 -10.61 -2.67 -1.97
N ARG A 113 -9.30 -2.48 -1.81
CA ARG A 113 -8.38 -3.53 -1.40
C ARG A 113 -8.05 -3.42 0.08
N PRO A 114 -7.97 -4.57 0.78
CA PRO A 114 -7.72 -4.57 2.23
C PRO A 114 -6.24 -4.42 2.57
N MET A 115 -6.01 -3.80 3.71
CA MET A 115 -4.71 -3.82 4.38
C MET A 115 -4.95 -3.71 5.89
N THR A 116 -4.02 -4.20 6.69
CA THR A 116 -4.18 -4.24 8.14
C THR A 116 -2.98 -3.59 8.82
N VAL A 117 -3.27 -2.83 9.87
CA VAL A 117 -2.26 -2.26 10.77
C VAL A 117 -2.48 -2.81 12.17
N ARG A 118 -1.42 -2.83 12.98
CA ARG A 118 -1.43 -3.38 14.33
C ARG A 118 -0.92 -2.36 15.32
N GLN A 119 -1.59 -2.24 16.47
CA GLN A 119 -1.17 -1.34 17.54
C GLN A 119 -0.24 -2.06 18.51
N LYS A 120 0.86 -1.38 18.86
CA LYS A 120 1.72 -1.82 19.94
C LYS A 120 1.12 -1.34 21.25
N ALA A 121 0.66 -2.26 22.08
CA ALA A 121 -0.10 -1.93 23.28
C ALA A 121 0.67 -1.04 24.26
N SER A 122 1.98 -1.24 24.40
CA SER A 122 2.79 -0.50 25.37
C SER A 122 2.99 0.96 25.01
N THR A 123 2.88 1.34 23.72
CA THR A 123 3.17 2.71 23.26
C THR A 123 1.99 3.38 22.57
N GLY A 124 1.01 2.62 22.11
CA GLY A 124 -0.10 3.13 21.31
C GLY A 124 0.26 3.39 19.86
N GLU A 125 1.49 3.13 19.46
CA GLU A 125 1.93 3.29 18.09
C GLU A 125 1.31 2.23 17.17
N TRP A 126 0.99 2.63 15.94
CA TRP A 126 0.47 1.72 14.91
C TRP A 126 1.56 1.35 13.93
N PHE A 127 1.57 0.07 13.52
CA PHE A 127 2.53 -0.47 12.57
C PHE A 127 1.81 -1.21 11.46
N LEU A 128 2.42 -1.26 10.29
CA LEU A 128 1.94 -2.08 9.19
C LEU A 128 1.99 -3.56 9.61
N TRP A 129 0.90 -4.29 9.31
CA TRP A 129 0.80 -5.72 9.63
C TRP A 129 0.69 -6.57 8.39
N ASP A 130 -0.28 -6.27 7.51
CA ASP A 130 -0.51 -7.03 6.29
C ASP A 130 -0.83 -6.07 5.13
N TYR A 131 -0.01 -6.12 4.08
CA TYR A 131 -0.15 -5.27 2.90
C TYR A 131 -0.30 -6.07 1.60
N LYS A 132 -0.22 -7.39 1.66
CA LYS A 132 -0.15 -8.24 0.46
C LYS A 132 -1.43 -8.17 -0.39
N GLY A 133 -2.55 -7.90 0.24
CA GLY A 133 -3.82 -7.70 -0.47
C GLY A 133 -3.82 -6.51 -1.44
N LEU A 134 -2.91 -5.56 -1.26
CA LEU A 134 -2.77 -4.42 -2.16
C LEU A 134 -2.08 -4.78 -3.48
N LEU A 135 -1.42 -5.93 -3.55
CA LEU A 135 -0.48 -6.26 -4.62
C LEU A 135 -1.05 -7.27 -5.63
N SER A 136 -2.31 -7.65 -5.53
CA SER A 136 -2.89 -8.66 -6.41
C SER A 136 -4.21 -8.21 -7.01
N GLY A 137 -4.52 -8.74 -8.21
CA GLY A 137 -5.79 -8.49 -8.85
C GLY A 137 -5.96 -7.10 -9.45
N ILE A 138 -4.88 -6.41 -9.76
CA ILE A 138 -4.90 -5.09 -10.37
C ILE A 138 -4.90 -5.23 -11.89
N LYS A 139 -5.85 -4.58 -12.55
CA LYS A 139 -6.00 -4.65 -14.01
C LYS A 139 -4.79 -4.07 -14.73
N THR A 140 -4.42 -4.71 -15.85
CA THR A 140 -3.37 -4.21 -16.73
C THR A 140 -3.78 -2.88 -17.35
N PRO A 141 -2.86 -1.91 -17.52
CA PRO A 141 -3.17 -0.67 -18.22
C PRO A 141 -3.68 -0.96 -19.63
N ALA A 142 -4.60 -0.14 -20.13
CA ALA A 142 -5.19 -0.33 -21.45
C ALA A 142 -4.15 -0.41 -22.57
N ALA A 143 -3.07 0.37 -22.45
CA ALA A 143 -1.98 0.38 -23.43
C ALA A 143 -1.27 -0.98 -23.54
N ASP A 144 -1.27 -1.78 -22.47
CA ASP A 144 -0.58 -3.08 -22.41
C ASP A 144 -1.56 -4.24 -22.55
N ASP A 145 -2.87 -3.96 -22.66
CA ASP A 145 -3.91 -4.97 -22.73
C ASP A 145 -4.28 -5.22 -24.20
N PRO A 146 -3.97 -6.42 -24.77
CA PRO A 146 -4.29 -6.71 -26.17
C PRO A 146 -5.81 -6.77 -26.44
N TRP A 147 -6.61 -6.85 -25.39
CA TRP A 147 -8.08 -6.94 -25.50
C TRP A 147 -8.79 -5.62 -25.17
N ALA A 148 -8.03 -4.57 -24.90
CA ALA A 148 -8.60 -3.26 -24.59
C ALA A 148 -9.22 -2.58 -25.80
#